data_55cfa5417b4d2d99df5a3e763327c91c
#
_entry.id   55cfa5417b4d2d99df5a3e763327c91c
#
_cell.length_a   1.000
_cell.length_b   1.000
_cell.length_c   1.000
_cell.angle_alpha   90.00
_cell.angle_beta   90.00
_cell.angle_gamma   90.00
#
_symmetry.space_group_name_H-M   'P 1'
#
loop_
_entity.id
_entity.type
_entity.pdbx_description
1 polymer ?
#
loop_
_entity_poly.entity_id
_entity_poly.type
_entity_poly.pdbx_seq_one_letter_code
_entity_poly.pdbx_strand_id
1 'polypeptide(L)'
;MYEYRCKIAKVIDGDTVDVDIDLGFGMWMHKERIRLHGIDTPESRTRDLVEKKFGLEAKKMIETWMPVGSTQTLVTVQDKAGKYGRILGKFKIHDGKEDRQTTLNEWMIDNHYAVAYLGQSKEAIAHEHIINYEKVIENVDLTKDDLDMYINSRP
;
A
#
# COMPACT_ATOMS: atom_id res chain seq x y z
N MET A 1 8.47 16.97 -8.74
CA MET A 1 7.23 16.21 -8.45
C MET A 1 6.25 16.43 -9.59
N TYR A 2 5.83 15.36 -10.25
CA TYR A 2 4.98 15.44 -11.43
C TYR A 2 3.73 14.61 -11.23
N GLU A 3 2.62 15.07 -11.84
CA GLU A 3 1.37 14.33 -11.86
C GLU A 3 1.15 13.70 -13.23
N TYR A 4 0.73 12.45 -13.24
CA TYR A 4 0.42 11.70 -14.45
C TYR A 4 -0.91 11.00 -14.33
N ARG A 5 -1.64 10.90 -15.45
CA ARG A 5 -2.74 9.96 -15.56
C ARG A 5 -2.15 8.57 -15.77
N CYS A 6 -2.70 7.57 -15.12
CA CYS A 6 -2.26 6.19 -15.31
C CYS A 6 -3.44 5.23 -15.26
N LYS A 7 -3.23 4.02 -15.81
CA LYS A 7 -4.16 2.90 -15.67
C LYS A 7 -3.54 1.83 -14.83
N ILE A 8 -4.31 1.28 -13.91
CA ILE A 8 -3.83 0.19 -13.05
C ILE A 8 -3.77 -1.10 -13.87
N ALA A 9 -2.58 -1.67 -14.00
CA ALA A 9 -2.37 -2.90 -14.74
C ALA A 9 -2.46 -4.12 -13.84
N LYS A 10 -1.88 -4.05 -12.63
CA LYS A 10 -1.89 -5.14 -11.66
C LYS A 10 -1.58 -4.62 -10.26
N VAL A 11 -2.29 -5.10 -9.28
CA VAL A 11 -1.96 -4.86 -7.87
C VAL A 11 -1.09 -6.02 -7.40
N ILE A 12 0.14 -5.72 -6.97
CA ILE A 12 1.11 -6.74 -6.56
C ILE A 12 0.98 -7.01 -5.06
N ASP A 13 0.92 -5.94 -4.27
CA ASP A 13 0.88 -5.99 -2.82
C ASP A 13 0.17 -4.73 -2.30
N GLY A 14 -0.03 -4.62 -1.01
CA GLY A 14 -0.66 -3.44 -0.40
C GLY A 14 0.11 -2.15 -0.61
N ASP A 15 1.37 -2.21 -0.99
CA ASP A 15 2.23 -1.06 -1.22
C ASP A 15 2.92 -1.04 -2.60
N THR A 16 2.51 -1.92 -3.51
CA THR A 16 3.16 -2.04 -4.83
C THR A 16 2.13 -2.36 -5.91
N VAL A 17 2.13 -1.54 -6.96
CA VAL A 17 1.22 -1.73 -8.10
C VAL A 17 1.99 -1.54 -9.40
N ASP A 18 1.55 -2.24 -10.46
CA ASP A 18 2.04 -2.02 -11.81
C ASP A 18 1.01 -1.18 -12.56
N VAL A 19 1.47 -0.16 -13.27
CA VAL A 19 0.61 0.78 -13.98
C VAL A 19 1.14 1.05 -15.39
N ASP A 20 0.23 1.52 -16.25
CA ASP A 20 0.58 2.12 -17.52
C ASP A 20 0.46 3.64 -17.34
N ILE A 21 1.53 4.37 -17.63
CA ILE A 21 1.60 5.83 -17.42
C ILE A 21 1.39 6.56 -18.73
N ASP A 22 0.43 7.47 -18.77
CA ASP A 22 0.16 8.34 -19.90
C ASP A 22 1.13 9.53 -19.88
N LEU A 23 2.00 9.60 -20.88
CA LEU A 23 2.97 10.70 -21.01
C LEU A 23 2.45 11.84 -21.88
N GLY A 24 1.21 11.74 -22.36
CA GLY A 24 0.67 12.70 -23.32
C GLY A 24 1.07 12.40 -24.75
N PHE A 25 0.40 13.05 -25.69
CA PHE A 25 0.64 12.89 -27.14
C PHE A 25 0.53 11.43 -27.62
N GLY A 26 -0.29 10.61 -26.94
CA GLY A 26 -0.44 9.20 -27.29
C GLY A 26 0.72 8.31 -26.87
N MET A 27 1.65 8.83 -26.08
CA MET A 27 2.81 8.07 -25.60
C MET A 27 2.52 7.50 -24.22
N TRP A 28 2.81 6.19 -24.06
CA TRP A 28 2.59 5.49 -22.80
C TRP A 28 3.84 4.72 -22.38
N MET A 29 4.10 4.72 -21.07
CA MET A 29 5.05 3.78 -20.46
C MET A 29 4.23 2.63 -19.89
N HIS A 30 4.49 1.40 -20.34
CA HIS A 30 3.71 0.24 -19.92
C HIS A 30 4.37 -0.54 -18.80
N LYS A 31 3.54 -1.05 -17.88
CA LYS A 31 3.94 -1.96 -16.80
C LYS A 31 5.05 -1.41 -15.92
N GLU A 32 4.93 -0.14 -15.57
CA GLU A 32 5.85 0.48 -14.63
C GLU A 32 5.46 0.12 -13.21
N ARG A 33 6.42 -0.33 -12.43
CA ARG A 33 6.19 -0.71 -11.04
C ARG A 33 6.29 0.51 -10.14
N ILE A 34 5.21 0.77 -9.41
CA ILE A 34 5.11 1.88 -8.47
C ILE A 34 5.13 1.33 -7.05
N ARG A 35 6.06 1.80 -6.24
CA ARG A 35 6.09 1.58 -4.80
C ARG A 35 5.35 2.76 -4.16
N LEU A 36 4.33 2.49 -3.37
CA LEU A 36 3.61 3.57 -2.68
C LEU A 36 4.54 4.21 -1.64
N HIS A 37 4.82 5.49 -1.85
CA HIS A 37 5.78 6.23 -1.04
C HIS A 37 5.27 6.45 0.38
N GLY A 38 6.17 6.33 1.33
CA GLY A 38 5.93 6.69 2.73
C GLY A 38 5.14 5.67 3.54
N ILE A 39 4.84 4.50 2.99
CA ILE A 39 4.09 3.47 3.71
C ILE A 39 4.79 2.11 3.63
N ASP A 40 4.47 1.27 4.59
CA ASP A 40 4.84 -0.14 4.60
C ASP A 40 3.59 -0.95 4.93
N THR A 41 3.31 -1.98 4.14
CA THR A 41 2.19 -2.89 4.39
C THR A 41 2.71 -4.28 4.76
N PRO A 42 1.88 -5.08 5.47
CA PRO A 42 2.26 -6.48 5.70
C PRO A 42 2.44 -7.20 4.36
N GLU A 43 3.35 -8.17 4.33
CA GLU A 43 3.60 -8.94 3.12
C GLU A 43 2.43 -9.88 2.81
N SER A 44 1.98 -9.88 1.57
CA SER A 44 0.93 -10.80 1.11
C SER A 44 1.51 -12.14 0.63
N ARG A 45 2.81 -12.18 0.35
CA ARG A 45 3.55 -13.37 -0.09
C ARG A 45 4.59 -13.73 0.96
N THR A 46 4.19 -14.40 2.01
CA THR A 46 5.05 -14.79 3.12
C THR A 46 4.60 -16.14 3.67
N ARG A 47 5.51 -16.81 4.34
CA ARG A 47 5.23 -18.05 5.08
C ARG A 47 4.55 -17.77 6.42
N ASP A 48 4.66 -16.55 6.91
CA ASP A 48 3.96 -16.10 8.11
C ASP A 48 2.47 -15.96 7.79
N LEU A 49 1.66 -16.91 8.20
CA LEU A 49 0.24 -16.97 7.84
C LEU A 49 -0.58 -15.82 8.42
N VAL A 50 -0.20 -15.30 9.57
CA VAL A 50 -0.88 -14.16 10.18
C VAL A 50 -0.56 -12.89 9.38
N GLU A 51 0.70 -12.61 9.15
CA GLU A 51 1.11 -11.46 8.32
C GLU A 51 0.46 -11.53 6.93
N LYS A 52 0.43 -12.72 6.33
CA LYS A 52 -0.19 -12.92 5.03
C LYS A 52 -1.66 -12.50 5.00
N LYS A 53 -2.43 -12.83 6.05
CA LYS A 53 -3.85 -12.45 6.12
C LYS A 53 -4.02 -10.94 6.10
N PHE A 54 -3.23 -10.22 6.86
CA PHE A 54 -3.27 -8.76 6.90
C PHE A 54 -2.70 -8.14 5.62
N GLY A 55 -1.68 -8.75 5.04
CA GLY A 55 -1.13 -8.34 3.75
C GLY A 55 -2.14 -8.48 2.61
N LEU A 56 -2.88 -9.58 2.58
CA LEU A 56 -3.94 -9.79 1.58
C LEU A 56 -5.09 -8.80 1.78
N GLU A 57 -5.40 -8.44 3.03
CA GLU A 57 -6.43 -7.44 3.31
C GLU A 57 -5.99 -6.06 2.84
N ALA A 58 -4.73 -5.67 3.09
CA ALA A 58 -4.17 -4.42 2.58
C ALA A 58 -4.21 -4.38 1.05
N LYS A 59 -3.82 -5.46 0.41
CA LYS A 59 -3.89 -5.60 -1.06
C LYS A 59 -5.31 -5.42 -1.56
N LYS A 60 -6.27 -6.03 -0.88
CA LYS A 60 -7.70 -5.92 -1.21
C LYS A 60 -8.18 -4.47 -1.14
N MET A 61 -7.72 -3.70 -0.16
CA MET A 61 -8.07 -2.28 -0.05
C MET A 61 -7.53 -1.49 -1.24
N ILE A 62 -6.30 -1.75 -1.66
CA ILE A 62 -5.74 -1.14 -2.87
C ILE A 62 -6.59 -1.49 -4.08
N GLU A 63 -6.96 -2.76 -4.25
CA GLU A 63 -7.79 -3.21 -5.38
C GLU A 63 -9.18 -2.58 -5.35
N THR A 64 -9.71 -2.32 -4.17
CA THR A 64 -11.02 -1.68 -4.00
C THR A 64 -10.98 -0.21 -4.44
N TRP A 65 -9.96 0.52 -4.03
CA TRP A 65 -9.78 1.92 -4.43
C TRP A 65 -9.33 2.07 -5.87
N MET A 66 -8.49 1.16 -6.34
CA MET A 66 -7.87 1.22 -7.65
C MET A 66 -8.03 -0.11 -8.39
N PRO A 67 -9.25 -0.41 -8.87
CA PRO A 67 -9.47 -1.65 -9.62
C PRO A 67 -8.58 -1.71 -10.86
N VAL A 68 -8.18 -2.92 -11.25
CA VAL A 68 -7.44 -3.14 -12.49
C VAL A 68 -8.21 -2.55 -13.66
N GLY A 69 -7.53 -1.79 -14.51
CA GLY A 69 -8.12 -1.07 -15.64
C GLY A 69 -8.64 0.31 -15.31
N SER A 70 -8.72 0.67 -14.01
CA SER A 70 -9.17 2.00 -13.62
C SER A 70 -8.11 3.07 -13.92
N THR A 71 -8.58 4.29 -14.17
CA THR A 71 -7.72 5.45 -14.39
C THR A 71 -7.52 6.17 -13.05
N GLN A 72 -6.27 6.44 -12.73
CA GLN A 72 -5.89 7.09 -11.48
C GLN A 72 -4.93 8.25 -11.75
N THR A 73 -4.76 9.11 -10.75
CA THR A 73 -3.76 10.18 -10.79
C THR A 73 -2.58 9.79 -9.92
N LEU A 74 -1.42 9.62 -10.57
CA LEU A 74 -0.16 9.28 -9.94
C LEU A 74 0.66 10.55 -9.73
N VAL A 75 1.11 10.79 -8.51
CA VAL A 75 2.07 11.85 -8.19
C VAL A 75 3.40 11.17 -7.92
N THR A 76 4.38 11.39 -8.78
CA THR A 76 5.71 10.80 -8.60
C THR A 76 6.50 11.55 -7.55
N VAL A 77 7.22 10.82 -6.73
CA VAL A 77 8.13 11.36 -5.72
C VAL A 77 9.54 11.11 -6.21
N GLN A 78 10.35 12.17 -6.24
CA GLN A 78 11.73 12.05 -6.69
C GLN A 78 12.54 11.19 -5.71
N ASP A 79 13.06 10.07 -6.21
CA ASP A 79 13.96 9.22 -5.46
C ASP A 79 15.36 9.33 -6.07
N LYS A 80 16.34 9.64 -5.22
CA LYS A 80 17.73 9.77 -5.64
C LYS A 80 18.36 8.44 -6.02
N ALA A 81 17.80 7.31 -5.56
CA ALA A 81 18.48 6.04 -5.67
C ALA A 81 17.97 5.16 -6.83
N GLY A 82 16.77 5.35 -7.33
CA GLY A 82 16.17 4.50 -8.37
C GLY A 82 16.31 3.01 -8.05
N LYS A 83 16.31 2.65 -6.75
CA LYS A 83 16.58 1.30 -6.29
C LYS A 83 15.54 0.33 -6.85
N TYR A 84 16.01 -0.78 -7.39
CA TYR A 84 15.17 -1.90 -7.85
C TYR A 84 14.28 -1.56 -9.05
N GLY A 85 14.55 -0.47 -9.79
CA GLY A 85 13.75 -0.10 -10.96
C GLY A 85 12.31 0.28 -10.63
N ARG A 86 12.03 0.70 -9.37
CA ARG A 86 10.70 1.13 -8.94
C ARG A 86 10.61 2.64 -8.92
N ILE A 87 9.44 3.14 -9.29
CA ILE A 87 9.10 4.54 -9.14
C ILE A 87 8.38 4.70 -7.80
N LEU A 88 8.77 5.69 -7.02
CA LEU A 88 8.04 6.03 -5.80
C LEU A 88 6.91 6.97 -6.15
N GLY A 89 5.72 6.71 -5.64
CA GLY A 89 4.57 7.53 -5.98
C GLY A 89 3.46 7.52 -4.94
N LYS A 90 2.58 8.50 -5.12
CA LYS A 90 1.34 8.61 -4.35
C LYS A 90 0.18 8.62 -5.33
N PHE A 91 -0.93 8.02 -4.95
CA PHE A 91 -2.14 8.03 -5.77
C PHE A 91 -3.17 8.94 -5.11
N LYS A 92 -3.66 9.93 -5.85
CA LYS A 92 -4.70 10.81 -5.35
C LYS A 92 -6.03 10.09 -5.33
N ILE A 93 -6.77 10.20 -4.23
CA ILE A 93 -8.13 9.69 -4.11
C ILE A 93 -9.03 10.77 -3.53
N HIS A 94 -10.32 10.59 -3.69
CA HIS A 94 -11.34 11.40 -3.05
C HIS A 94 -11.99 10.56 -1.95
N ASP A 95 -11.78 10.95 -0.69
CA ASP A 95 -12.21 10.16 0.46
C ASP A 95 -13.66 10.43 0.90
N GLY A 96 -14.41 11.16 0.09
CA GLY A 96 -15.80 11.50 0.38
C GLY A 96 -15.99 12.64 1.38
N LYS A 97 -14.91 13.20 1.90
CA LYS A 97 -14.98 14.39 2.75
C LYS A 97 -14.99 15.65 1.88
N GLU A 98 -15.84 16.58 2.26
CA GLU A 98 -16.06 17.81 1.49
C GLU A 98 -14.75 18.57 1.29
N ASP A 99 -14.47 18.95 0.02
CA ASP A 99 -13.30 19.72 -0.41
C ASP A 99 -11.93 19.12 -0.01
N ARG A 100 -11.90 17.86 0.39
CA ARG A 100 -10.67 17.20 0.78
C ARG A 100 -10.24 16.18 -0.26
N GLN A 101 -9.06 16.39 -0.83
CA GLN A 101 -8.35 15.37 -1.60
C GLN A 101 -7.22 14.83 -0.73
N THR A 102 -7.14 13.52 -0.65
CA THR A 102 -6.06 12.84 0.05
C THR A 102 -5.39 11.86 -0.91
N THR A 103 -4.36 11.18 -0.44
CA THR A 103 -3.73 10.10 -1.19
C THR A 103 -4.18 8.75 -0.61
N LEU A 104 -4.18 7.73 -1.46
CA LEU A 104 -4.41 6.37 -0.98
C LEU A 104 -3.35 5.95 0.03
N ASN A 105 -2.12 6.47 -0.14
CA ASN A 105 -1.03 6.26 0.83
C ASN A 105 -1.45 6.67 2.24
N GLU A 106 -1.98 7.88 2.41
CA GLU A 106 -2.45 8.38 3.71
C GLU A 106 -3.68 7.61 4.20
N TRP A 107 -4.61 7.32 3.29
CA TRP A 107 -5.81 6.56 3.63
C TRP A 107 -5.44 5.19 4.23
N MET A 108 -4.46 4.52 3.66
CA MET A 108 -4.00 3.22 4.16
C MET A 108 -3.45 3.33 5.58
N ILE A 109 -2.69 4.39 5.87
CA ILE A 109 -2.18 4.63 7.23
C ILE A 109 -3.33 4.94 8.20
N ASP A 110 -4.21 5.85 7.81
CA ASP A 110 -5.30 6.32 8.68
C ASP A 110 -6.29 5.20 9.03
N ASN A 111 -6.43 4.22 8.14
CA ASN A 111 -7.33 3.09 8.34
C ASN A 111 -6.61 1.81 8.81
N HIS A 112 -5.35 1.94 9.22
CA HIS A 112 -4.56 0.88 9.88
C HIS A 112 -4.22 -0.32 8.99
N TYR A 113 -4.19 -0.12 7.68
CA TYR A 113 -3.73 -1.14 6.74
C TYR A 113 -2.25 -1.02 6.40
N ALA A 114 -1.65 0.12 6.74
CA ALA A 114 -0.24 0.40 6.50
C ALA A 114 0.37 1.14 7.69
N VAL A 115 1.69 1.04 7.79
CA VAL A 115 2.50 1.77 8.75
C VAL A 115 3.20 2.90 8.01
N ALA A 116 3.27 4.10 8.61
CA ALA A 116 4.05 5.19 8.05
C ALA A 116 5.54 4.82 8.04
N TYR A 117 6.15 4.85 6.87
CA TYR A 117 7.57 4.53 6.71
C TYR A 117 8.41 5.80 6.77
N LEU A 118 9.12 5.98 7.88
CA LEU A 118 9.90 7.18 8.18
C LEU A 118 11.39 6.87 8.33
N GLY A 119 11.84 5.70 7.88
CA GLY A 119 13.20 5.26 8.05
C GLY A 119 13.50 4.59 9.39
N GLN A 120 12.46 4.28 10.17
CA GLN A 120 12.62 3.60 11.44
C GLN A 120 13.10 2.15 11.25
N SER A 121 13.53 1.51 12.34
CA SER A 121 14.04 0.15 12.29
C SER A 121 12.95 -0.86 11.87
N LYS A 122 13.38 -2.01 11.37
CA LYS A 122 12.48 -3.12 11.04
C LYS A 122 11.69 -3.59 12.26
N GLU A 123 12.31 -3.55 13.44
CA GLU A 123 11.66 -3.94 14.70
C GLU A 123 10.56 -2.98 15.07
N ALA A 124 10.78 -1.66 14.90
CA ALA A 124 9.77 -0.64 15.15
C ALA A 124 8.60 -0.80 14.19
N ILE A 125 8.86 -1.04 12.91
CA ILE A 125 7.83 -1.27 11.89
C ILE A 125 7.01 -2.52 12.24
N ALA A 126 7.66 -3.62 12.61
CA ALA A 126 6.97 -4.86 12.99
C ALA A 126 6.04 -4.63 14.18
N HIS A 127 6.49 -3.86 15.17
CA HIS A 127 5.68 -3.52 16.34
C HIS A 127 4.46 -2.68 15.95
N GLU A 128 4.64 -1.70 15.09
CA GLU A 128 3.55 -0.85 14.60
C GLU A 128 2.53 -1.66 13.79
N HIS A 129 2.98 -2.64 13.01
CA HIS A 129 2.07 -3.55 12.30
C HIS A 129 1.21 -4.35 13.28
N ILE A 130 1.79 -4.85 14.37
CA ILE A 130 1.04 -5.60 15.37
C ILE A 130 -0.06 -4.74 16.01
N ILE A 131 0.24 -3.48 16.30
CA ILE A 131 -0.77 -2.54 16.80
C ILE A 131 -1.91 -2.39 15.79
N ASN A 132 -1.58 -2.28 14.51
CA ASN A 132 -2.58 -2.19 13.45
C ASN A 132 -3.41 -3.48 13.32
N TYR A 133 -2.80 -4.66 13.48
CA TYR A 133 -3.51 -5.93 13.41
C TYR A 133 -4.65 -5.99 14.41
N GLU A 134 -4.42 -5.53 15.64
CA GLU A 134 -5.45 -5.50 16.67
C GLU A 134 -6.63 -4.60 16.28
N LYS A 135 -6.35 -3.53 15.52
CA LYS A 135 -7.38 -2.57 15.10
C LYS A 135 -8.22 -3.05 13.92
N VAL A 136 -7.68 -3.89 13.05
CA VAL A 136 -8.39 -4.36 11.84
C VAL A 136 -8.72 -5.85 11.85
N ILE A 137 -8.55 -6.51 12.99
CA ILE A 137 -8.74 -7.98 13.09
C ILE A 137 -10.13 -8.43 12.65
N GLU A 138 -11.14 -7.59 12.82
CA GLU A 138 -12.51 -7.92 12.42
C GLU A 138 -12.66 -8.11 10.91
N ASN A 139 -11.73 -7.57 10.13
CA ASN A 139 -11.75 -7.62 8.67
C ASN A 139 -11.01 -8.83 8.10
N VAL A 140 -10.38 -9.62 8.95
CA VAL A 140 -9.64 -10.82 8.54
C VAL A 140 -10.19 -12.07 9.21
N ASP A 141 -9.98 -13.22 8.61
CA ASP A 141 -10.39 -14.51 9.15
C ASP A 141 -9.37 -14.98 10.19
N LEU A 142 -9.43 -14.36 11.37
CA LEU A 142 -8.53 -14.64 12.48
C LEU A 142 -9.23 -14.26 13.78
N THR A 143 -9.13 -15.11 14.80
CA THR A 143 -9.68 -14.80 16.12
C THR A 143 -8.70 -13.96 16.93
N LYS A 144 -9.22 -13.23 17.94
CA LYS A 144 -8.36 -12.51 18.87
C LYS A 144 -7.40 -13.42 19.60
N ASP A 145 -7.86 -14.63 19.97
CA ASP A 145 -7.02 -15.61 20.65
C ASP A 145 -5.86 -16.04 19.76
N ASP A 146 -6.11 -16.29 18.48
CA ASP A 146 -5.06 -16.63 17.51
C ASP A 146 -4.06 -15.50 17.36
N LEU A 147 -4.52 -14.25 17.32
CA LEU A 147 -3.63 -13.10 17.25
C LEU A 147 -2.78 -12.97 18.52
N ASP A 148 -3.39 -13.14 19.70
CA ASP A 148 -2.68 -13.07 20.97
C ASP A 148 -1.59 -14.14 21.04
N MET A 149 -1.90 -15.36 20.60
CA MET A 149 -0.91 -16.44 20.51
C MET A 149 0.24 -16.09 19.58
N TYR A 150 -0.08 -15.50 18.43
CA TYR A 150 0.93 -15.04 17.46
C TYR A 150 1.85 -13.99 18.07
N ILE A 151 1.29 -12.98 18.73
CA ILE A 151 2.05 -11.90 19.38
C ILE A 151 2.96 -12.47 20.46
N ASN A 152 2.45 -13.36 21.29
CA ASN A 152 3.19 -13.96 22.41
C ASN A 152 4.28 -14.93 21.95
N SER A 153 4.19 -15.48 20.75
CA SER A 153 5.18 -16.40 20.20
C SER A 153 6.37 -15.69 19.54
N ARG A 154 6.27 -14.39 19.33
CA ARG A 154 7.33 -13.62 18.70
C ARG A 154 8.43 -13.27 19.68
N PRO A 155 9.72 -13.31 19.24
CA PRO A 155 10.85 -12.92 20.09
C PRO A 155 10.87 -11.43 20.42
#